data_bead8e1b78e0332cee2cbd9a28bfd9db
#
_entry.id   bead8e1b78e0332cee2cbd9a28bfd9db
#
_cell.length_a   1.000
_cell.length_b   1.000
_cell.length_c   1.000
_cell.angle_alpha   90.00
_cell.angle_beta   90.00
_cell.angle_gamma   90.00
#
_symmetry.space_group_name_H-M   'P 1'
#
loop_
_entity.id
_entity.type
_entity.pdbx_description
1 polymer ?
#
loop_
_entity_poly.entity_id
_entity_poly.type
_entity_poly.pdbx_seq_one_letter_code
_entity_poly.pdbx_strand_id
1 'polypeptide(L)'
;MEAYPRLTRLEVRGGSGLGLSPVRHQALRILRVETGGLPGEMTRAIAASDLPALEHLELWLGEENYGGDTAVSDLAPILSGERLPALRHLGLQDSEIQDEIAAAVATAPVVARLESLGLSMGALTDAGAESLLTGQPLTHLRALDLHHHYLTASMMRRVADALPGVRVDLSEQETPEEDWRYIAVSE
;
A
#
# COMPACT_ATOMS: atom_id res chain seq x y z
N MET A 1 9.22 -7.78 19.84
CA MET A 1 9.92 -6.53 19.55
C MET A 1 10.53 -5.87 20.78
N GLU A 2 9.97 -6.01 21.96
CA GLU A 2 10.56 -5.45 23.21
C GLU A 2 12.00 -5.93 23.48
N ALA A 3 12.33 -7.16 23.07
CA ALA A 3 13.70 -7.70 23.20
C ALA A 3 14.76 -7.00 22.33
N TYR A 4 14.34 -6.17 21.34
CA TYR A 4 15.25 -5.53 20.39
C TYR A 4 14.99 -4.01 20.31
N PRO A 5 15.22 -3.23 21.37
CA PRO A 5 14.79 -1.83 21.44
C PRO A 5 15.49 -0.89 20.44
N ARG A 6 16.59 -1.37 19.79
CA ARG A 6 17.33 -0.63 18.76
C ARG A 6 17.04 -1.10 17.34
N LEU A 7 16.05 -1.98 17.15
CA LEU A 7 15.68 -2.46 15.82
C LEU A 7 15.13 -1.27 15.00
N THR A 8 15.73 -1.01 13.86
CA THR A 8 15.32 0.07 12.95
C THR A 8 14.59 -0.43 11.70
N ARG A 9 14.74 -1.72 11.39
CA ARG A 9 14.13 -2.34 10.21
C ARG A 9 13.61 -3.72 10.56
N LEU A 10 12.35 -3.98 10.21
CA LEU A 10 11.71 -5.27 10.29
C LEU A 10 11.07 -5.58 8.96
N GLU A 11 11.48 -6.66 8.35
CA GLU A 11 10.87 -7.23 7.16
C GLU A 11 10.43 -8.65 7.47
N VAL A 12 9.20 -8.95 7.17
CA VAL A 12 8.59 -10.25 7.37
C VAL A 12 8.09 -10.73 6.03
N ARG A 13 8.52 -11.92 5.63
CA ARG A 13 7.99 -12.60 4.46
C ARG A 13 7.49 -13.97 4.87
N GLY A 14 6.28 -14.30 4.46
CA GLY A 14 5.68 -15.59 4.79
C GLY A 14 4.33 -15.80 4.13
N GLY A 15 3.91 -17.07 4.08
CA GLY A 15 2.61 -17.46 3.55
C GLY A 15 1.49 -17.24 4.58
N SER A 16 0.89 -18.33 5.05
CA SER A 16 -0.23 -18.30 5.99
C SER A 16 0.22 -18.26 7.47
N GLY A 17 -0.68 -17.80 8.35
CA GLY A 17 -0.48 -17.86 9.80
C GLY A 17 0.39 -16.74 10.37
N LEU A 18 0.61 -15.67 9.62
CA LEU A 18 1.24 -14.47 10.16
C LEU A 18 0.32 -13.83 11.20
N GLY A 19 0.87 -13.49 12.35
CA GLY A 19 0.15 -12.81 13.43
C GLY A 19 1.02 -11.80 14.14
N LEU A 20 0.42 -10.68 14.47
CA LEU A 20 1.06 -9.61 15.23
C LEU A 20 0.05 -9.08 16.25
N SER A 21 0.52 -8.85 17.47
CA SER A 21 -0.22 -8.01 18.41
C SER A 21 0.28 -6.59 18.33
N PRO A 22 -0.54 -5.58 18.69
CA PRO A 22 -0.09 -4.19 18.73
C PRO A 22 1.18 -4.03 19.55
N VAL A 23 2.15 -3.31 18.99
CA VAL A 23 3.47 -3.12 19.60
C VAL A 23 3.78 -1.63 19.82
N ARG A 24 4.65 -1.35 20.79
CA ARG A 24 5.27 -0.05 20.96
C ARG A 24 6.75 -0.16 20.65
N HIS A 25 7.24 0.64 19.67
CA HIS A 25 8.65 0.61 19.31
C HIS A 25 9.14 1.99 18.83
N GLN A 26 10.03 2.60 19.61
CA GLN A 26 10.46 3.99 19.40
C GLN A 26 11.51 4.18 18.29
N ALA A 27 12.22 3.11 17.91
CA ALA A 27 13.33 3.20 16.96
C ALA A 27 13.02 2.59 15.59
N LEU A 28 11.88 1.88 15.42
CA LEU A 28 11.55 1.21 14.16
C LEU A 28 11.23 2.26 13.09
N ARG A 29 11.99 2.22 11.98
CA ARG A 29 11.84 3.13 10.84
C ARG A 29 11.24 2.47 9.62
N ILE A 30 11.49 1.18 9.44
CA ILE A 30 11.03 0.42 8.28
C ILE A 30 10.29 -0.81 8.77
N LEU A 31 9.03 -0.94 8.33
CA LEU A 31 8.22 -2.14 8.49
C LEU A 31 7.73 -2.58 7.12
N ARG A 32 8.07 -3.81 6.74
CA ARG A 32 7.61 -4.43 5.50
C ARG A 32 7.04 -5.80 5.81
N VAL A 33 5.86 -6.08 5.28
CA VAL A 33 5.19 -7.38 5.39
C VAL A 33 4.80 -7.84 4.00
N GLU A 34 5.41 -8.95 3.58
CA GLU A 34 5.23 -9.57 2.27
C GLU A 34 4.52 -10.91 2.45
N THR A 35 3.31 -11.02 1.93
CA THR A 35 2.50 -12.24 2.01
C THR A 35 1.47 -12.26 0.89
N GLY A 36 1.13 -13.44 0.38
CA GLY A 36 0.05 -13.60 -0.60
C GLY A 36 -1.36 -13.40 -0.02
N GLY A 37 -1.48 -13.25 1.32
CA GLY A 37 -2.76 -12.97 1.99
C GLY A 37 -2.55 -12.40 3.39
N LEU A 38 -2.67 -11.08 3.55
CA LEU A 38 -2.51 -10.41 4.84
C LEU A 38 -3.82 -10.44 5.63
N PRO A 39 -3.85 -11.10 6.82
CA PRO A 39 -5.04 -11.09 7.66
C PRO A 39 -5.37 -9.67 8.14
N GLY A 40 -6.64 -9.26 8.06
CA GLY A 40 -7.11 -7.95 8.53
C GLY A 40 -6.83 -7.73 10.01
N GLU A 41 -6.79 -8.81 10.83
CA GLU A 41 -6.35 -8.72 12.22
C GLU A 41 -4.92 -8.18 12.32
N MET A 42 -4.02 -8.64 11.45
CA MET A 42 -2.64 -8.17 11.43
C MET A 42 -2.55 -6.71 10.97
N THR A 43 -3.33 -6.32 9.96
CA THR A 43 -3.44 -4.92 9.52
C THR A 43 -3.93 -4.03 10.66
N ARG A 44 -4.98 -4.43 11.37
CA ARG A 44 -5.48 -3.70 12.57
C ARG A 44 -4.44 -3.62 13.68
N ALA A 45 -3.66 -4.69 13.91
CA ALA A 45 -2.60 -4.68 14.91
C ALA A 45 -1.47 -3.70 14.56
N ILE A 46 -1.07 -3.64 13.28
CA ILE A 46 -0.10 -2.64 12.78
C ILE A 46 -0.66 -1.23 12.97
N ALA A 47 -1.91 -1.01 12.55
CA ALA A 47 -2.60 0.27 12.67
C ALA A 47 -2.75 0.75 14.13
N ALA A 48 -2.91 -0.18 15.08
CA ALA A 48 -3.01 0.10 16.51
C ALA A 48 -1.65 0.26 17.21
N SER A 49 -0.55 -0.04 16.54
CA SER A 49 0.81 0.03 17.10
C SER A 49 1.26 1.49 17.31
N ASP A 50 2.17 1.69 18.28
CA ASP A 50 2.82 2.98 18.58
C ASP A 50 4.23 2.95 17.97
N LEU A 51 4.37 3.51 16.76
CA LEU A 51 5.59 3.49 15.95
C LEU A 51 5.96 4.91 15.48
N PRO A 52 6.28 5.83 16.42
CA PRO A 52 6.44 7.25 16.11
C PRO A 52 7.59 7.58 15.16
N ALA A 53 8.60 6.69 15.05
CA ALA A 53 9.73 6.86 14.16
C ALA A 53 9.57 6.14 12.80
N LEU A 54 8.40 5.53 12.52
CA LEU A 54 8.21 4.77 11.30
C LEU A 54 8.15 5.69 10.08
N GLU A 55 9.12 5.55 9.20
CA GLU A 55 9.28 6.34 7.97
C GLU A 55 8.78 5.58 6.73
N HIS A 56 8.83 4.25 6.76
CA HIS A 56 8.48 3.38 5.65
C HIS A 56 7.59 2.24 6.13
N LEU A 57 6.38 2.19 5.59
CA LEU A 57 5.44 1.10 5.78
C LEU A 57 5.08 0.50 4.43
N GLU A 58 5.24 -0.80 4.28
CA GLU A 58 4.87 -1.55 3.09
C GLU A 58 4.14 -2.83 3.48
N LEU A 59 2.94 -3.01 2.95
CA LEU A 59 2.07 -4.15 3.19
C LEU A 59 1.63 -4.74 1.85
N TRP A 60 1.90 -6.03 1.65
CA TRP A 60 1.31 -6.81 0.58
C TRP A 60 0.05 -7.45 1.13
N LEU A 61 -1.10 -7.08 0.59
CA LEU A 61 -2.40 -7.42 1.15
C LEU A 61 -2.90 -8.78 0.68
N GLY A 62 -2.49 -9.16 -0.54
CA GLY A 62 -2.79 -10.47 -1.10
C GLY A 62 -4.25 -10.64 -1.50
N GLU A 63 -4.68 -11.89 -1.55
CA GLU A 63 -6.02 -12.31 -1.95
C GLU A 63 -6.70 -13.20 -0.90
N GLU A 64 -8.03 -13.29 -0.99
CA GLU A 64 -8.86 -14.03 -0.02
C GLU A 64 -8.48 -15.52 0.04
N ASN A 65 -8.14 -16.15 -1.08
CA ASN A 65 -7.77 -17.57 -1.15
C ASN A 65 -6.55 -17.93 -0.28
N TYR A 66 -5.68 -16.97 0.01
CA TYR A 66 -4.50 -17.13 0.86
C TYR A 66 -4.67 -16.47 2.24
N GLY A 67 -5.90 -16.09 2.59
CA GLY A 67 -6.24 -15.51 3.89
C GLY A 67 -6.10 -14.00 3.98
N GLY A 68 -6.03 -13.33 2.83
CA GLY A 68 -6.06 -11.87 2.71
C GLY A 68 -7.47 -11.35 2.86
N ASP A 69 -7.88 -11.04 4.08
CA ASP A 69 -9.19 -10.48 4.40
C ASP A 69 -9.11 -9.02 4.89
N THR A 70 -8.00 -8.34 4.61
CA THR A 70 -7.85 -6.91 4.93
C THR A 70 -8.86 -6.08 4.14
N ALA A 71 -9.76 -5.42 4.84
CA ALA A 71 -10.70 -4.47 4.27
C ALA A 71 -10.14 -3.03 4.29
N VAL A 72 -10.66 -2.16 3.42
CA VAL A 72 -10.28 -0.73 3.40
C VAL A 72 -10.48 -0.06 4.77
N SER A 73 -11.50 -0.46 5.52
CA SER A 73 -11.76 0.04 6.88
C SER A 73 -10.63 -0.27 7.87
N ASP A 74 -9.89 -1.36 7.68
CA ASP A 74 -8.76 -1.73 8.53
C ASP A 74 -7.55 -0.82 8.29
N LEU A 75 -7.46 -0.23 7.10
CA LEU A 75 -6.43 0.72 6.70
C LEU A 75 -6.71 2.15 7.19
N ALA A 76 -7.94 2.48 7.60
CA ALA A 76 -8.33 3.84 7.95
C ALA A 76 -7.42 4.52 8.98
N PRO A 77 -6.95 3.86 10.09
CA PRO A 77 -6.04 4.50 11.03
C PRO A 77 -4.64 4.77 10.45
N ILE A 78 -4.17 3.97 9.48
CA ILE A 78 -2.92 4.20 8.75
C ILE A 78 -3.11 5.41 7.81
N LEU A 79 -4.22 5.45 7.09
CA LEU A 79 -4.56 6.49 6.13
C LEU A 79 -4.82 7.86 6.80
N SER A 80 -5.31 7.88 8.05
CA SER A 80 -5.39 9.12 8.84
C SER A 80 -4.01 9.70 9.12
N GLY A 81 -3.01 8.85 9.26
CA GLY A 81 -1.63 9.20 9.55
C GLY A 81 -1.38 9.72 10.96
N GLU A 82 -2.37 9.78 11.83
CA GLU A 82 -2.23 10.36 13.19
C GLU A 82 -1.22 9.60 14.05
N ARG A 83 -1.19 8.27 13.92
CA ARG A 83 -0.30 7.40 14.71
C ARG A 83 1.09 7.19 14.09
N LEU A 84 1.30 7.64 12.86
CA LEU A 84 2.52 7.46 12.09
C LEU A 84 3.10 8.80 11.63
N PRO A 85 3.48 9.71 12.55
CA PRO A 85 3.83 11.10 12.23
C PRO A 85 5.08 11.23 11.35
N ALA A 86 5.99 10.25 11.40
CA ALA A 86 7.22 10.27 10.62
C ALA A 86 7.08 9.64 9.23
N LEU A 87 5.91 9.06 8.88
CA LEU A 87 5.74 8.31 7.65
C LEU A 87 6.01 9.16 6.40
N ARG A 88 6.85 8.62 5.49
CA ARG A 88 7.27 9.22 4.21
C ARG A 88 7.02 8.29 3.03
N HIS A 89 7.00 7.00 3.27
CA HIS A 89 6.67 6.00 2.26
C HIS A 89 5.52 5.13 2.75
N LEU A 90 4.50 4.98 1.91
CA LEU A 90 3.39 4.05 2.13
C LEU A 90 3.24 3.16 0.89
N GLY A 91 3.37 1.84 1.08
CA GLY A 91 3.05 0.81 0.10
C GLY A 91 1.85 0.00 0.58
N LEU A 92 0.78 0.00 -0.20
CA LEU A 92 -0.41 -0.85 -0.04
C LEU A 92 -0.56 -1.61 -1.36
N GLN A 93 0.11 -2.74 -1.45
CA GLN A 93 0.45 -3.40 -2.70
C GLN A 93 -0.16 -4.80 -2.74
N ASP A 94 -0.10 -5.41 -3.93
CA ASP A 94 -0.44 -6.81 -4.13
C ASP A 94 -1.86 -7.14 -3.61
N SER A 95 -2.88 -6.43 -4.12
CA SER A 95 -4.25 -6.52 -3.60
C SER A 95 -5.28 -6.71 -4.69
N GLU A 96 -6.26 -7.61 -4.44
CA GLU A 96 -7.45 -7.77 -5.28
C GLU A 96 -8.35 -6.53 -5.23
N ILE A 97 -8.40 -5.81 -4.09
CA ILE A 97 -9.21 -4.61 -3.87
C ILE A 97 -8.42 -3.32 -4.14
N GLN A 98 -7.50 -3.32 -5.11
CA GLN A 98 -6.59 -2.20 -5.33
C GLN A 98 -7.31 -0.92 -5.76
N ASP A 99 -8.44 -1.00 -6.45
CA ASP A 99 -9.25 0.16 -6.84
C ASP A 99 -9.88 0.85 -5.62
N GLU A 100 -10.41 0.07 -4.68
CA GLU A 100 -10.99 0.58 -3.44
C GLU A 100 -9.90 1.22 -2.54
N ILE A 101 -8.71 0.62 -2.51
CA ILE A 101 -7.56 1.19 -1.79
C ILE A 101 -7.15 2.51 -2.44
N ALA A 102 -7.04 2.56 -3.77
CA ALA A 102 -6.70 3.78 -4.49
C ALA A 102 -7.72 4.91 -4.22
N ALA A 103 -9.01 4.58 -4.20
CA ALA A 103 -10.07 5.53 -3.84
C ALA A 103 -9.95 6.06 -2.40
N ALA A 104 -9.62 5.19 -1.44
CA ALA A 104 -9.40 5.59 -0.05
C ALA A 104 -8.15 6.47 0.10
N VAL A 105 -7.07 6.12 -0.58
CA VAL A 105 -5.80 6.87 -0.61
C VAL A 105 -6.01 8.26 -1.24
N ALA A 106 -6.84 8.38 -2.26
CA ALA A 106 -7.11 9.63 -2.97
C ALA A 106 -7.57 10.79 -2.05
N THR A 107 -8.12 10.47 -0.88
CA THR A 107 -8.60 11.45 0.11
C THR A 107 -7.91 11.35 1.47
N ALA A 108 -6.93 10.47 1.60
CA ALA A 108 -6.30 10.14 2.88
C ALA A 108 -5.35 11.24 3.37
N PRO A 109 -5.51 11.75 4.61
CA PRO A 109 -4.66 12.83 5.14
C PRO A 109 -3.17 12.51 5.15
N VAL A 110 -2.80 11.23 5.34
CA VAL A 110 -1.40 10.80 5.35
C VAL A 110 -0.65 11.16 4.07
N VAL A 111 -1.33 11.13 2.93
CA VAL A 111 -0.72 11.33 1.60
C VAL A 111 -0.05 12.68 1.47
N ALA A 112 -0.60 13.73 2.07
CA ALA A 112 -0.06 15.09 1.99
C ALA A 112 1.40 15.23 2.48
N ARG A 113 1.90 14.28 3.24
CA ARG A 113 3.28 14.30 3.78
C ARG A 113 4.18 13.18 3.24
N LEU A 114 3.63 12.29 2.40
CA LEU A 114 4.43 11.22 1.80
C LEU A 114 5.41 11.80 0.77
N GLU A 115 6.54 11.12 0.65
CA GLU A 115 7.51 11.34 -0.44
C GLU A 115 7.31 10.30 -1.55
N SER A 116 6.81 9.12 -1.20
CA SER A 116 6.51 8.06 -2.17
C SER A 116 5.30 7.23 -1.76
N LEU A 117 4.57 6.76 -2.75
CA LEU A 117 3.38 5.94 -2.64
C LEU A 117 3.49 4.74 -3.58
N GLY A 118 3.19 3.54 -3.07
CA GLY A 118 3.14 2.29 -3.83
C GLY A 118 1.73 1.70 -3.78
N LEU A 119 1.13 1.48 -4.95
CA LEU A 119 -0.15 0.82 -5.17
C LEU A 119 -0.04 -0.23 -6.28
N SER A 120 1.13 -0.83 -6.36
CA SER A 120 1.56 -1.77 -7.39
C SER A 120 1.19 -3.21 -7.08
N MET A 121 1.44 -4.11 -8.05
CA MET A 121 1.33 -5.56 -7.90
C MET A 121 -0.10 -6.08 -7.73
N GLY A 122 -1.11 -5.21 -7.74
CA GLY A 122 -2.50 -5.55 -7.49
C GLY A 122 -3.40 -5.42 -8.73
N ALA A 123 -4.70 -5.56 -8.53
CA ALA A 123 -5.71 -5.50 -9.57
C ALA A 123 -6.15 -4.05 -9.90
N LEU A 124 -5.22 -3.08 -9.91
CA LEU A 124 -5.51 -1.67 -10.18
C LEU A 124 -6.02 -1.47 -11.60
N THR A 125 -7.19 -0.86 -11.76
CA THR A 125 -7.81 -0.52 -13.04
C THR A 125 -7.91 0.98 -13.28
N ASP A 126 -8.47 1.36 -14.43
CA ASP A 126 -8.78 2.76 -14.74
C ASP A 126 -9.66 3.43 -13.67
N ALA A 127 -10.51 2.67 -12.95
CA ALA A 127 -11.38 3.21 -11.91
C ALA A 127 -10.58 3.69 -10.69
N GLY A 128 -9.62 2.90 -10.23
CA GLY A 128 -8.72 3.28 -9.14
C GLY A 128 -7.81 4.44 -9.53
N ALA A 129 -7.25 4.39 -10.76
CA ALA A 129 -6.42 5.48 -11.27
C ALA A 129 -7.20 6.79 -11.42
N GLU A 130 -8.46 6.75 -11.88
CA GLU A 130 -9.34 7.93 -11.95
C GLU A 130 -9.57 8.53 -10.56
N SER A 131 -9.77 7.68 -9.54
CA SER A 131 -9.92 8.14 -8.16
C SER A 131 -8.67 8.89 -7.68
N LEU A 132 -7.47 8.40 -7.99
CA LEU A 132 -6.22 9.09 -7.66
C LEU A 132 -6.09 10.43 -8.37
N LEU A 133 -6.46 10.52 -9.66
CA LEU A 133 -6.37 11.75 -10.44
C LEU A 133 -7.38 12.82 -10.04
N THR A 134 -8.53 12.41 -9.52
CA THR A 134 -9.61 13.32 -9.09
C THR A 134 -9.58 13.65 -7.61
N GLY A 135 -8.72 12.99 -6.85
CA GLY A 135 -8.52 13.20 -5.43
C GLY A 135 -7.61 14.38 -5.09
N GLN A 136 -6.88 14.26 -3.98
CA GLN A 136 -5.92 15.28 -3.60
C GLN A 136 -4.71 15.33 -4.55
N PRO A 137 -4.02 16.48 -4.68
CA PRO A 137 -2.83 16.60 -5.52
C PRO A 137 -1.72 15.62 -5.09
N LEU A 138 -1.14 14.90 -6.05
CA LEU A 138 -0.01 13.98 -5.85
C LEU A 138 1.32 14.52 -6.41
N THR A 139 1.33 15.74 -6.95
CA THR A 139 2.51 16.36 -7.59
C THR A 139 3.67 16.65 -6.65
N HIS A 140 3.45 16.58 -5.33
CA HIS A 140 4.50 16.70 -4.31
C HIS A 140 5.29 15.41 -4.09
N LEU A 141 4.77 14.26 -4.56
CA LEU A 141 5.47 12.98 -4.45
C LEU A 141 6.75 12.98 -5.30
N ARG A 142 7.78 12.31 -4.82
CA ARG A 142 8.97 11.97 -5.61
C ARG A 142 8.75 10.76 -6.49
N ALA A 143 7.93 9.80 -6.01
CA ALA A 143 7.65 8.58 -6.73
C ALA A 143 6.22 8.08 -6.46
N LEU A 144 5.58 7.59 -7.51
CA LEU A 144 4.34 6.82 -7.49
C LEU A 144 4.60 5.51 -8.21
N ASP A 145 4.45 4.41 -7.49
CA ASP A 145 4.65 3.06 -8.02
C ASP A 145 3.30 2.40 -8.26
N LEU A 146 3.02 2.11 -9.52
CA LEU A 146 1.81 1.44 -10.01
C LEU A 146 2.15 0.23 -10.89
N HIS A 147 3.40 -0.30 -10.84
CA HIS A 147 3.77 -1.43 -11.70
C HIS A 147 2.86 -2.65 -11.46
N HIS A 148 2.73 -3.51 -12.45
CA HIS A 148 1.75 -4.59 -12.50
C HIS A 148 0.34 -4.09 -12.25
N HIS A 149 -0.32 -3.69 -13.32
CA HIS A 149 -1.64 -3.05 -13.28
C HIS A 149 -2.45 -3.36 -14.54
N TYR A 150 -3.76 -3.11 -14.50
CA TYR A 150 -4.71 -3.31 -15.58
C TYR A 150 -5.20 -1.99 -16.20
N LEU A 151 -4.38 -0.94 -16.17
CA LEU A 151 -4.70 0.35 -16.77
C LEU A 151 -4.69 0.28 -18.30
N THR A 152 -5.63 0.97 -18.94
CA THR A 152 -5.58 1.16 -20.38
C THR A 152 -4.42 2.08 -20.76
N ALA A 153 -3.92 1.94 -22.00
CA ALA A 153 -2.90 2.84 -22.53
C ALA A 153 -3.34 4.33 -22.52
N SER A 154 -4.65 4.59 -22.56
CA SER A 154 -5.21 5.93 -22.41
C SER A 154 -5.05 6.45 -20.98
N MET A 155 -5.36 5.63 -19.99
CA MET A 155 -5.24 6.00 -18.59
C MET A 155 -3.77 6.18 -18.17
N MET A 156 -2.89 5.30 -18.63
CA MET A 156 -1.43 5.44 -18.38
C MET A 156 -0.90 6.81 -18.85
N ARG A 157 -1.30 7.25 -20.05
CA ARG A 157 -0.93 8.58 -20.55
C ARG A 157 -1.49 9.69 -19.65
N ARG A 158 -2.78 9.59 -19.26
CA ARG A 158 -3.40 10.58 -18.37
C ARG A 158 -2.68 10.69 -17.03
N VAL A 159 -2.30 9.55 -16.43
CA VAL A 159 -1.53 9.52 -15.18
C VAL A 159 -0.18 10.20 -15.35
N ALA A 160 0.56 9.87 -16.42
CA ALA A 160 1.86 10.47 -16.69
C ALA A 160 1.76 11.98 -16.93
N ASP A 161 0.76 12.43 -17.69
CA ASP A 161 0.55 13.85 -18.02
C ASP A 161 0.10 14.66 -16.78
N ALA A 162 -0.65 14.06 -15.86
CA ALA A 162 -1.14 14.72 -14.65
C ALA A 162 -0.07 14.90 -13.56
N LEU A 163 1.02 14.14 -13.62
CA LEU A 163 2.05 14.09 -12.58
C LEU A 163 3.45 14.50 -13.07
N PRO A 164 3.59 15.71 -13.67
CA PRO A 164 4.88 16.17 -14.16
C PRO A 164 5.86 16.32 -12.99
N GLY A 165 7.06 15.71 -13.13
CA GLY A 165 8.10 15.74 -12.11
C GLY A 165 8.02 14.62 -11.05
N VAL A 166 6.95 13.85 -11.01
CA VAL A 166 6.85 12.62 -10.21
C VAL A 166 7.41 11.46 -11.04
N ARG A 167 8.25 10.64 -10.44
CA ARG A 167 8.66 9.39 -11.08
C ARG A 167 7.52 8.37 -10.94
N VAL A 168 6.73 8.22 -11.99
CA VAL A 168 5.64 7.24 -12.05
C VAL A 168 6.16 5.95 -12.69
N ASP A 169 6.01 4.82 -11.98
CA ASP A 169 6.25 3.48 -12.55
C ASP A 169 4.93 2.90 -13.03
N LEU A 170 4.81 2.69 -14.33
CA LEU A 170 3.67 2.08 -15.03
C LEU A 170 4.12 0.86 -15.84
N SER A 171 5.19 0.21 -15.42
CA SER A 171 5.66 -1.03 -16.04
C SER A 171 4.73 -2.20 -15.77
N GLU A 172 4.90 -3.28 -16.52
CA GLU A 172 4.16 -4.54 -16.32
C GLU A 172 2.64 -4.34 -16.46
N GLN A 173 2.22 -3.75 -17.58
CA GLN A 173 0.79 -3.67 -17.91
C GLN A 173 0.25 -5.07 -18.18
N GLU A 174 -0.80 -5.44 -17.45
CA GLU A 174 -1.48 -6.72 -17.57
C GLU A 174 -2.79 -6.60 -18.36
N THR A 175 -3.27 -7.74 -18.85
CA THR A 175 -4.56 -7.86 -19.53
C THR A 175 -5.41 -8.88 -18.79
N PRO A 176 -6.68 -8.57 -18.46
CA PRO A 176 -7.56 -9.53 -17.80
C PRO A 176 -7.73 -10.81 -18.65
N GLU A 177 -7.70 -11.95 -17.99
CA GLU A 177 -8.07 -13.24 -18.60
C GLU A 177 -9.54 -13.54 -18.29
N GLU A 178 -10.41 -13.57 -19.29
CA GLU A 178 -11.85 -13.87 -19.13
C GLU A 178 -12.54 -13.07 -18.00
N ASP A 179 -12.20 -11.81 -17.79
CA ASP A 179 -12.62 -10.93 -16.71
C ASP A 179 -11.91 -11.13 -15.35
N TRP A 180 -10.99 -12.07 -15.23
CA TRP A 180 -10.18 -12.24 -14.04
C TRP A 180 -8.92 -11.36 -14.07
N ARG A 181 -8.60 -10.79 -12.91
CA ARG A 181 -7.36 -10.04 -12.68
C ARG A 181 -6.60 -10.69 -11.55
N TYR A 182 -5.36 -11.02 -11.82
CA TYR A 182 -4.48 -11.64 -10.83
C TYR A 182 -3.59 -10.59 -10.20
N ILE A 183 -3.26 -10.78 -8.93
CA ILE A 183 -2.20 -10.04 -8.25
C ILE A 183 -0.84 -10.67 -8.59
N ALA A 184 0.25 -9.92 -8.39
CA ALA A 184 1.58 -10.40 -8.80
C ALA A 184 2.10 -11.55 -7.95
N VAL A 185 1.71 -11.63 -6.67
CA VAL A 185 2.18 -12.65 -5.72
C VAL A 185 1.02 -13.24 -4.95
N SER A 186 0.71 -14.51 -5.20
CA SER A 186 -0.39 -15.26 -4.59
C SER A 186 0.07 -16.45 -3.74
N GLU A 187 1.34 -16.52 -3.30
CA GLU A 187 1.89 -17.59 -2.47
C GLU A 187 2.55 -17.09 -1.17
#